data_809fee83536db9f8d64f103b08ba77d8
#
_entry.id   809fee83536db9f8d64f103b08ba77d8
#
_cell.length_a   1.000
_cell.length_b   1.000
_cell.length_c   1.000
_cell.angle_alpha   90.00
_cell.angle_beta   90.00
_cell.angle_gamma   90.00
#
_symmetry.space_group_name_H-M   'P 1'
#
loop_
_entity.id
_entity.type
_entity.pdbx_description
1 polymer ?
#
loop_
_entity_poly.entity_id
_entity_poly.type
_entity_poly.pdbx_seq_one_letter_code
_entity_poly.pdbx_strand_id
1 'polypeptide(L)'
;TFTTQDHYLPSLIRDFEEAFDKRVIVKVSQGFTNYLTEQLHRGTLDVAFCGKRDNEPDIAYFPVKHCELALYVRDDHPLASRETITFGELNDVDLHTYRRGTPIGERVAKMLEEADVRGASLGYDDDVSMGSFLSYNGGNAGALMLDSLGAQLFSNLHQVRVEGVPEHFYTVYMAYHKKHVHSRAVTDFIDFVKAYPGNDLIGQVLPEAAGE
;
A
#
# COMPACT_ATOMS: atom_id res chain seq x y z
N THR A 1 -4.69 3.63 5.07
CA THR A 1 -4.53 3.97 3.64
C THR A 1 -5.54 3.20 2.79
N PHE A 2 -5.77 3.60 1.54
CA PHE A 2 -6.67 2.89 0.62
C PHE A 2 -6.20 1.47 0.31
N THR A 3 -4.90 1.23 0.33
CA THR A 3 -4.26 -0.05 0.00
C THR A 3 -4.73 -1.24 0.85
N THR A 4 -5.28 -1.00 2.04
CA THR A 4 -5.83 -2.04 2.93
C THR A 4 -7.35 -2.03 3.03
N GLN A 5 -8.02 -1.14 2.29
CA GLN A 5 -9.49 -0.99 2.32
C GLN A 5 -10.21 -2.01 1.40
N ASP A 6 -9.47 -2.90 0.75
CA ASP A 6 -10.03 -4.01 0.00
C ASP A 6 -10.76 -5.01 0.93
N HIS A 7 -10.37 -6.27 0.91
CA HIS A 7 -10.95 -7.27 1.81
C HIS A 7 -10.23 -7.37 3.15
N TYR A 8 -8.97 -6.89 3.24
CA TYR A 8 -8.13 -7.11 4.41
C TYR A 8 -8.66 -6.40 5.67
N LEU A 9 -8.71 -5.07 5.66
CA LEU A 9 -9.07 -4.32 6.87
C LEU A 9 -10.53 -4.53 7.30
N PRO A 10 -11.53 -4.56 6.40
CA PRO A 10 -12.91 -4.87 6.79
C PRO A 10 -13.06 -6.25 7.40
N SER A 11 -12.40 -7.28 6.85
CA SER A 11 -12.42 -8.64 7.39
C SER A 11 -11.73 -8.73 8.75
N LEU A 12 -10.54 -8.14 8.87
CA LEU A 12 -9.80 -8.07 10.13
C LEU A 12 -10.63 -7.45 11.26
N ILE A 13 -11.29 -6.32 11.00
CA ILE A 13 -12.11 -5.62 12.01
C ILE A 13 -13.30 -6.48 12.41
N ARG A 14 -14.05 -7.04 11.45
CA ARG A 14 -15.16 -7.92 11.72
C ARG A 14 -14.75 -9.10 12.60
N ASP A 15 -13.69 -9.79 12.20
CA ASP A 15 -13.22 -11.00 12.88
C ASP A 15 -12.70 -10.68 14.29
N PHE A 16 -12.06 -9.52 14.47
CA PHE A 16 -11.65 -9.04 15.78
C PHE A 16 -12.87 -8.71 16.68
N GLU A 17 -13.85 -7.95 16.18
CA GLU A 17 -15.05 -7.60 16.94
C GLU A 17 -15.84 -8.85 17.34
N GLU A 18 -15.92 -9.85 16.47
CA GLU A 18 -16.55 -11.14 16.75
C GLU A 18 -15.78 -11.93 17.82
N ALA A 19 -14.45 -11.99 17.73
CA ALA A 19 -13.61 -12.69 18.71
C ALA A 19 -13.70 -12.09 20.13
N PHE A 20 -14.03 -10.82 20.25
CA PHE A 20 -14.19 -10.10 21.51
C PHE A 20 -15.67 -9.80 21.87
N ASP A 21 -16.62 -10.59 21.36
CA ASP A 21 -18.06 -10.47 21.61
C ASP A 21 -18.61 -9.06 21.37
N LYS A 22 -18.03 -8.32 20.42
CA LYS A 22 -18.39 -6.92 20.08
C LYS A 22 -18.29 -5.93 21.27
N ARG A 23 -17.50 -6.27 22.27
CA ARG A 23 -17.26 -5.37 23.43
C ARG A 23 -16.27 -4.26 23.11
N VAL A 24 -15.54 -4.39 22.03
CA VAL A 24 -14.59 -3.39 21.51
C VAL A 24 -15.13 -2.85 20.19
N ILE A 25 -15.18 -1.54 20.07
CA ILE A 25 -15.58 -0.86 18.81
C ILE A 25 -14.34 -0.28 18.19
N VAL A 26 -14.02 -0.68 16.96
CA VAL A 26 -12.92 -0.13 16.18
C VAL A 26 -13.39 1.10 15.42
N LYS A 27 -12.77 2.25 15.69
CA LYS A 27 -13.01 3.49 14.94
C LYS A 27 -11.96 3.62 13.85
N VAL A 28 -12.40 3.71 12.60
CA VAL A 28 -11.50 3.82 11.44
C VAL A 28 -11.47 5.26 10.94
N SER A 29 -10.26 5.77 10.70
CA SER A 29 -10.03 7.02 9.97
C SER A 29 -9.02 6.78 8.86
N GLN A 30 -9.08 7.61 7.82
CA GLN A 30 -8.17 7.52 6.68
C GLN A 30 -7.14 8.65 6.70
N GLY A 31 -5.96 8.37 6.17
CA GLY A 31 -4.89 9.33 6.01
C GLY A 31 -3.71 8.75 5.24
N PHE A 32 -2.82 9.62 4.82
CA PHE A 32 -1.54 9.22 4.21
C PHE A 32 -0.53 8.85 5.29
N THR A 33 0.46 8.06 4.94
CA THR A 33 1.45 7.50 5.88
C THR A 33 2.06 8.56 6.80
N ASN A 34 2.48 9.70 6.27
CA ASN A 34 3.11 10.76 7.07
C ASN A 34 2.16 11.31 8.14
N TYR A 35 0.91 11.57 7.78
CA TYR A 35 -0.12 12.02 8.71
C TYR A 35 -0.41 10.94 9.77
N LEU A 36 -0.61 9.70 9.36
CA LEU A 36 -0.91 8.59 10.28
C LEU A 36 0.21 8.39 11.29
N THR A 37 1.49 8.43 10.86
CA THR A 37 2.64 8.31 11.75
C THR A 37 2.68 9.47 12.75
N GLU A 38 2.38 10.70 12.33
CA GLU A 38 2.29 11.84 13.24
C GLU A 38 1.18 11.67 14.28
N GLN A 39 0.01 11.12 13.89
CA GLN A 39 -1.07 10.84 14.83
C GLN A 39 -0.72 9.76 15.85
N LEU A 40 0.07 8.74 15.46
CA LEU A 40 0.62 7.75 16.39
C LEU A 40 1.56 8.40 17.43
N HIS A 41 2.43 9.32 17.02
CA HIS A 41 3.29 10.06 17.95
C HIS A 41 2.50 10.93 18.93
N ARG A 42 1.40 11.52 18.47
CA ARG A 42 0.50 12.34 19.31
C ARG A 42 -0.42 11.50 20.21
N GLY A 43 -0.49 10.18 20.00
CA GLY A 43 -1.43 9.30 20.71
C GLY A 43 -2.90 9.53 20.37
N THR A 44 -3.20 10.16 19.23
CA THR A 44 -4.57 10.35 18.72
C THR A 44 -5.05 9.18 17.86
N LEU A 45 -4.11 8.33 17.43
CA LEU A 45 -4.35 7.00 16.88
C LEU A 45 -3.60 5.97 17.73
N ASP A 46 -4.23 4.85 17.99
CA ASP A 46 -3.62 3.72 18.68
C ASP A 46 -2.80 2.86 17.72
N VAL A 47 -3.36 2.59 16.53
CA VAL A 47 -2.77 1.72 15.50
C VAL A 47 -3.01 2.34 14.12
N ALA A 48 -2.07 2.19 13.21
CA ALA A 48 -2.22 2.59 11.81
C ALA A 48 -1.81 1.45 10.87
N PHE A 49 -2.43 1.38 9.71
CA PHE A 49 -2.01 0.52 8.60
C PHE A 49 -1.45 1.41 7.49
N CYS A 50 -0.13 1.37 7.30
CA CYS A 50 0.55 2.31 6.40
C CYS A 50 1.89 1.75 5.91
N GLY A 51 2.54 2.48 5.00
CA GLY A 51 3.92 2.21 4.62
C GLY A 51 4.89 2.49 5.77
N LYS A 52 6.05 1.83 5.75
CA LYS A 52 7.11 2.10 6.71
C LYS A 52 7.83 3.39 6.35
N ARG A 53 8.09 4.22 7.35
CA ARG A 53 8.96 5.40 7.26
C ARG A 53 10.32 5.11 7.87
N ASP A 54 11.34 5.64 7.27
CA ASP A 54 12.68 5.62 7.85
C ASP A 54 12.78 6.61 9.01
N ASN A 55 13.73 6.36 9.91
CA ASN A 55 14.02 7.21 11.06
C ASN A 55 12.87 7.40 12.07
N GLU A 56 12.04 6.37 12.24
CA GLU A 56 10.96 6.34 13.23
C GLU A 56 11.25 5.31 14.35
N PRO A 57 12.25 5.57 15.23
CA PRO A 57 12.71 4.58 16.23
C PRO A 57 11.65 4.22 17.26
N ASP A 58 10.66 5.09 17.48
CA ASP A 58 9.62 4.88 18.48
C ASP A 58 8.36 4.19 17.91
N ILE A 59 8.29 4.00 16.61
CA ILE A 59 7.20 3.27 15.96
C ILE A 59 7.62 1.82 15.73
N ALA A 60 6.76 0.89 16.10
CA ALA A 60 6.85 -0.50 15.72
C ALA A 60 6.14 -0.70 14.38
N TYR A 61 6.72 -1.50 13.50
CA TYR A 61 6.15 -1.86 12.22
C TYR A 61 6.09 -3.39 12.11
N PHE A 62 4.89 -3.92 11.93
CA PHE A 62 4.65 -5.33 11.68
C PHE A 62 4.04 -5.49 10.27
N PRO A 63 4.66 -6.25 9.35
CA PRO A 63 4.16 -6.40 7.98
C PRO A 63 2.83 -7.17 8.00
N VAL A 64 1.88 -6.73 7.18
CA VAL A 64 0.56 -7.36 7.11
C VAL A 64 0.11 -7.68 5.69
N LYS A 65 0.58 -6.94 4.70
CA LYS A 65 0.18 -7.12 3.32
C LYS A 65 1.29 -6.71 2.36
N HIS A 66 1.47 -7.50 1.31
CA HIS A 66 2.27 -7.13 0.15
C HIS A 66 1.38 -6.65 -0.99
N CYS A 67 1.90 -5.74 -1.80
CA CYS A 67 1.24 -5.22 -2.98
C CYS A 67 2.20 -5.25 -4.14
N GLU A 68 1.70 -5.65 -5.31
CA GLU A 68 2.43 -5.63 -6.56
C GLU A 68 2.31 -4.25 -7.22
N LEU A 69 3.31 -3.88 -8.00
CA LEU A 69 3.28 -2.67 -8.82
C LEU A 69 3.18 -3.08 -10.29
N ALA A 70 2.25 -2.49 -11.01
CA ALA A 70 2.07 -2.75 -12.43
C ALA A 70 1.76 -1.45 -13.20
N LEU A 71 1.92 -1.49 -14.51
CA LEU A 71 1.39 -0.47 -15.40
C LEU A 71 -0.10 -0.74 -15.60
N TYR A 72 -0.90 0.29 -15.46
CA TYR A 72 -2.31 0.29 -15.84
C TYR A 72 -2.50 1.20 -17.03
N VAL A 73 -3.24 0.73 -18.01
CA VAL A 73 -3.59 1.45 -19.23
C VAL A 73 -5.07 1.27 -19.53
N ARG A 74 -5.66 2.19 -20.30
CA ARG A 74 -7.06 2.07 -20.69
C ARG A 74 -7.24 1.01 -21.80
N ASP A 75 -8.46 0.48 -21.98
CA ASP A 75 -8.84 -0.56 -22.96
C ASP A 75 -8.39 -0.27 -24.39
N ASP A 76 -8.40 1.00 -24.79
CA ASP A 76 -8.03 1.44 -26.13
C ASP A 76 -6.54 1.78 -26.30
N HIS A 77 -5.74 1.61 -25.24
CA HIS A 77 -4.30 1.83 -25.31
C HIS A 77 -3.60 0.70 -26.10
N PRO A 78 -2.57 1.01 -26.92
CA PRO A 78 -1.83 -0.03 -27.66
C PRO A 78 -1.25 -1.16 -26.81
N LEU A 79 -0.93 -0.89 -25.55
CA LEU A 79 -0.40 -1.87 -24.60
C LEU A 79 -1.48 -2.71 -23.89
N ALA A 80 -2.77 -2.41 -24.05
CA ALA A 80 -3.84 -3.12 -23.32
C ALA A 80 -3.92 -4.62 -23.65
N SER A 81 -3.45 -5.02 -24.83
CA SER A 81 -3.37 -6.43 -25.22
C SER A 81 -2.07 -7.14 -24.82
N ARG A 82 -1.14 -6.42 -24.19
CA ARG A 82 0.16 -6.96 -23.76
C ARG A 82 0.06 -7.53 -22.34
N GLU A 83 0.69 -8.66 -22.11
CA GLU A 83 0.85 -9.23 -20.76
C GLU A 83 2.01 -8.58 -20.00
N THR A 84 3.07 -8.23 -20.73
CA THR A 84 4.29 -7.67 -20.16
C THR A 84 4.89 -6.59 -21.03
N ILE A 85 5.59 -5.67 -20.40
CA ILE A 85 6.47 -4.68 -21.04
C ILE A 85 7.78 -4.54 -20.26
N THR A 86 8.78 -3.95 -20.87
CA THR A 86 10.06 -3.62 -20.25
C THR A 86 10.07 -2.19 -19.70
N PHE A 87 11.04 -1.87 -18.83
CA PHE A 87 11.25 -0.48 -18.38
C PHE A 87 11.56 0.48 -19.54
N GLY A 88 12.27 0.02 -20.57
CA GLY A 88 12.56 0.85 -21.74
C GLY A 88 11.31 1.33 -22.46
N GLU A 89 10.30 0.48 -22.58
CA GLU A 89 9.03 0.81 -23.22
C GLU A 89 8.18 1.81 -22.42
N LEU A 90 8.42 1.97 -21.10
CA LEU A 90 7.76 3.01 -20.30
C LEU A 90 8.12 4.42 -20.75
N ASN A 91 9.26 4.62 -21.41
CA ASN A 91 9.67 5.92 -21.97
C ASN A 91 8.78 6.37 -23.13
N ASP A 92 8.05 5.46 -23.75
CA ASP A 92 7.12 5.74 -24.85
C ASP A 92 5.68 5.99 -24.35
N VAL A 93 5.45 5.96 -23.03
CA VAL A 93 4.14 6.15 -22.38
C VAL A 93 4.10 7.50 -21.67
N ASP A 94 2.99 8.21 -21.73
CA ASP A 94 2.72 9.38 -20.89
C ASP A 94 2.47 8.89 -19.46
N LEU A 95 3.58 8.62 -18.76
CA LEU A 95 3.60 7.88 -17.52
C LEU A 95 3.21 8.74 -16.32
N HIS A 96 2.24 8.28 -15.55
CA HIS A 96 1.80 8.87 -14.29
C HIS A 96 2.12 7.93 -13.13
N THR A 97 2.42 8.49 -11.94
CA THR A 97 2.64 7.70 -10.74
C THR A 97 2.58 8.55 -9.47
N TYR A 98 2.93 7.96 -8.34
CA TYR A 98 2.87 8.58 -7.02
C TYR A 98 3.83 9.77 -6.89
N ARG A 99 3.38 10.79 -6.15
CA ARG A 99 4.23 11.93 -5.83
C ARG A 99 5.37 11.56 -4.88
N ARG A 100 6.48 12.26 -5.01
CA ARG A 100 7.57 12.19 -4.03
C ARG A 100 7.12 12.67 -2.64
N GLY A 101 7.89 12.34 -1.61
CA GLY A 101 7.59 12.68 -0.22
C GLY A 101 6.64 11.68 0.46
N THR A 102 6.27 10.60 -0.22
CA THR A 102 5.56 9.45 0.36
C THR A 102 6.42 8.19 0.24
N PRO A 103 6.31 7.21 1.16
CA PRO A 103 7.11 5.99 1.08
C PRO A 103 6.99 5.26 -0.26
N ILE A 104 5.79 5.16 -0.81
CA ILE A 104 5.57 4.54 -2.11
C ILE A 104 6.16 5.39 -3.25
N GLY A 105 5.95 6.70 -3.22
CA GLY A 105 6.44 7.61 -4.26
C GLY A 105 7.96 7.64 -4.32
N GLU A 106 8.66 7.64 -3.18
CA GLU A 106 10.13 7.58 -3.16
C GLU A 106 10.64 6.24 -3.70
N ARG A 107 9.96 5.13 -3.36
CA ARG A 107 10.35 3.81 -3.86
C ARG A 107 10.16 3.68 -5.37
N VAL A 108 9.02 4.15 -5.91
CA VAL A 108 8.78 4.16 -7.36
C VAL A 108 9.75 5.10 -8.07
N ALA A 109 9.95 6.31 -7.56
CA ALA A 109 10.87 7.27 -8.17
C ALA A 109 12.30 6.72 -8.26
N LYS A 110 12.80 6.10 -7.17
CA LYS A 110 14.11 5.46 -7.15
C LYS A 110 14.21 4.33 -8.20
N MET A 111 13.21 3.47 -8.29
CA MET A 111 13.18 2.39 -9.29
C MET A 111 13.22 2.94 -10.73
N LEU A 112 12.43 3.97 -11.02
CA LEU A 112 12.41 4.60 -12.33
C LEU A 112 13.75 5.25 -12.69
N GLU A 113 14.40 5.90 -11.72
CA GLU A 113 15.74 6.49 -11.87
C GLU A 113 16.80 5.41 -12.16
N GLU A 114 16.78 4.30 -11.41
CA GLU A 114 17.70 3.17 -11.60
C GLU A 114 17.50 2.47 -12.96
N ALA A 115 16.27 2.50 -13.49
CA ALA A 115 15.90 1.93 -14.78
C ALA A 115 16.03 2.92 -15.97
N ASP A 116 16.53 4.14 -15.75
CA ASP A 116 16.63 5.23 -16.75
C ASP A 116 15.29 5.56 -17.43
N VAL A 117 14.18 5.45 -16.69
CA VAL A 117 12.85 5.88 -17.14
C VAL A 117 12.67 7.37 -16.86
N ARG A 118 12.35 8.14 -17.90
CA ARG A 118 12.31 9.61 -17.86
C ARG A 118 10.90 10.14 -18.13
N GLY A 119 10.64 11.36 -17.69
CA GLY A 119 9.40 12.08 -18.05
C GLY A 119 8.16 11.63 -17.27
N ALA A 120 8.29 10.74 -16.29
CA ALA A 120 7.15 10.35 -15.46
C ALA A 120 6.56 11.52 -14.66
N SER A 121 5.26 11.70 -14.72
CA SER A 121 4.52 12.68 -13.91
C SER A 121 4.33 12.12 -12.48
N LEU A 122 5.07 12.64 -11.52
CA LEU A 122 5.04 12.24 -10.10
C LEU A 122 4.06 13.14 -9.33
N GLY A 123 2.76 12.91 -9.48
CA GLY A 123 1.78 13.88 -9.00
C GLY A 123 0.64 13.34 -8.14
N TYR A 124 0.51 12.02 -7.96
CA TYR A 124 -0.67 11.45 -7.33
C TYR A 124 -0.40 10.96 -5.90
N ASP A 125 -1.41 11.09 -5.06
CA ASP A 125 -1.37 10.64 -3.67
C ASP A 125 -1.87 9.20 -3.49
N ASP A 126 -2.73 8.73 -4.40
CA ASP A 126 -3.40 7.43 -4.29
C ASP A 126 -3.81 6.84 -5.65
N ASP A 127 -4.12 5.53 -5.63
CA ASP A 127 -4.50 4.75 -6.80
C ASP A 127 -5.87 5.16 -7.36
N VAL A 128 -6.79 5.63 -6.52
CA VAL A 128 -8.13 6.03 -6.93
C VAL A 128 -8.06 7.27 -7.81
N SER A 129 -7.27 8.26 -7.39
CA SER A 129 -7.07 9.49 -8.16
C SER A 129 -6.38 9.21 -9.50
N MET A 130 -5.35 8.35 -9.50
CA MET A 130 -4.67 7.94 -10.74
C MET A 130 -5.60 7.16 -11.66
N GLY A 131 -6.29 6.16 -11.14
CA GLY A 131 -7.22 5.33 -11.91
C GLY A 131 -8.37 6.15 -12.49
N SER A 132 -8.90 7.11 -11.72
CA SER A 132 -9.92 8.04 -12.19
C SER A 132 -9.42 8.90 -13.36
N PHE A 133 -8.23 9.49 -13.20
CA PHE A 133 -7.60 10.25 -14.28
C PHE A 133 -7.44 9.39 -15.53
N LEU A 134 -6.84 8.21 -15.40
CA LEU A 134 -6.55 7.31 -16.51
C LEU A 134 -7.81 6.81 -17.21
N SER A 135 -8.85 6.49 -16.42
CA SER A 135 -10.14 6.00 -16.95
C SER A 135 -10.81 6.98 -17.91
N TYR A 136 -10.61 8.28 -17.69
CA TYR A 136 -11.22 9.35 -18.52
C TYR A 136 -10.25 9.95 -19.55
N ASN A 137 -8.93 9.81 -19.36
CA ASN A 137 -7.93 10.35 -20.27
C ASN A 137 -7.32 9.22 -21.10
N GLY A 138 -7.75 9.15 -22.36
CA GLY A 138 -7.23 8.18 -23.31
C GLY A 138 -5.91 8.59 -23.94
N GLY A 139 -5.61 8.01 -25.08
CA GLY A 139 -4.39 8.26 -25.84
C GLY A 139 -3.23 7.41 -25.30
N ASN A 140 -2.07 8.02 -25.07
CA ASN A 140 -0.85 7.31 -24.66
C ASN A 140 -0.62 7.33 -23.14
N ALA A 141 -1.65 7.65 -22.34
CA ALA A 141 -1.52 7.73 -20.90
C ALA A 141 -1.48 6.34 -20.25
N GLY A 142 -0.54 6.15 -19.32
CA GLY A 142 -0.44 4.98 -18.47
C GLY A 142 -0.06 5.36 -17.04
N ALA A 143 -0.40 4.53 -16.08
CA ALA A 143 -0.07 4.79 -14.67
C ALA A 143 0.59 3.58 -14.01
N LEU A 144 1.73 3.80 -13.35
CA LEU A 144 2.30 2.83 -12.43
C LEU A 144 1.56 2.93 -11.10
N MET A 145 0.76 1.91 -10.79
CA MET A 145 -0.07 1.83 -9.59
C MET A 145 0.12 0.49 -8.88
N LEU A 146 -0.12 0.49 -7.57
CA LEU A 146 -0.23 -0.75 -6.82
C LEU A 146 -1.51 -1.50 -7.23
N ASP A 147 -1.43 -2.83 -7.25
CA ASP A 147 -2.60 -3.70 -7.37
C ASP A 147 -3.41 -3.63 -6.07
N SER A 148 -4.26 -2.63 -5.99
CA SER A 148 -5.08 -2.29 -4.84
C SER A 148 -6.54 -2.14 -5.24
N LEU A 149 -7.42 -1.96 -4.26
CA LEU A 149 -8.83 -1.64 -4.52
C LEU A 149 -8.99 -0.46 -5.49
N GLY A 150 -8.11 0.55 -5.37
CA GLY A 150 -8.14 1.73 -6.23
C GLY A 150 -8.01 1.39 -7.72
N ALA A 151 -7.13 0.47 -8.06
CA ALA A 151 -6.96 0.00 -9.43
C ALA A 151 -8.18 -0.82 -9.91
N GLN A 152 -8.77 -1.62 -9.04
CA GLN A 152 -9.90 -2.51 -9.34
C GLN A 152 -11.25 -1.78 -9.51
N LEU A 153 -11.36 -0.51 -9.11
CA LEU A 153 -12.59 0.28 -9.25
C LEU A 153 -12.93 0.64 -10.70
N PHE A 154 -11.97 0.55 -11.61
CA PHE A 154 -12.11 1.01 -12.98
C PHE A 154 -12.07 -0.17 -13.96
N SER A 155 -13.23 -0.60 -14.44
CA SER A 155 -13.38 -1.77 -15.30
C SER A 155 -12.81 -1.61 -16.72
N ASN A 156 -12.48 -0.38 -17.10
CA ASN A 156 -11.87 -0.05 -18.40
C ASN A 156 -10.34 0.13 -18.32
N LEU A 157 -9.72 -0.32 -17.22
CA LEU A 157 -8.27 -0.34 -17.08
C LEU A 157 -7.75 -1.78 -17.14
N HIS A 158 -6.67 -1.97 -17.90
CA HIS A 158 -5.92 -3.22 -17.99
C HIS A 158 -4.60 -3.13 -17.27
N GLN A 159 -4.28 -4.17 -16.53
CA GLN A 159 -3.00 -4.35 -15.88
C GLN A 159 -2.00 -4.97 -16.85
N VAL A 160 -0.84 -4.36 -16.97
CA VAL A 160 0.30 -4.85 -17.76
C VAL A 160 1.50 -4.97 -16.82
N ARG A 161 2.08 -6.16 -16.73
CA ARG A 161 3.24 -6.39 -15.88
C ARG A 161 4.48 -5.69 -16.46
N VAL A 162 5.28 -5.05 -15.63
CA VAL A 162 6.57 -4.47 -16.02
C VAL A 162 7.69 -5.44 -15.63
N GLU A 163 8.43 -5.95 -16.62
CA GLU A 163 9.55 -6.87 -16.38
C GLU A 163 10.65 -6.20 -15.56
N GLY A 164 11.13 -6.89 -14.53
CA GLY A 164 12.17 -6.36 -13.64
C GLY A 164 11.63 -5.60 -12.42
N VAL A 165 10.34 -5.32 -12.34
CA VAL A 165 9.72 -4.86 -11.08
C VAL A 165 9.79 -6.01 -10.07
N PRO A 166 10.35 -5.79 -8.86
CA PRO A 166 10.42 -6.82 -7.84
C PRO A 166 9.04 -7.31 -7.42
N GLU A 167 8.90 -8.61 -7.18
CA GLU A 167 7.73 -9.17 -6.50
C GLU A 167 7.57 -8.54 -5.11
N HIS A 168 6.32 -8.42 -4.64
CA HIS A 168 6.00 -7.78 -3.36
C HIS A 168 6.58 -6.37 -3.27
N PHE A 169 6.37 -5.60 -4.34
CA PHE A 169 6.99 -4.28 -4.50
C PHE A 169 6.75 -3.36 -3.32
N TYR A 170 5.59 -3.40 -2.69
CA TYR A 170 5.28 -2.54 -1.55
C TYR A 170 4.67 -3.31 -0.40
N THR A 171 5.16 -3.03 0.81
CA THR A 171 4.63 -3.66 2.03
C THR A 171 3.84 -2.65 2.85
N VAL A 172 2.64 -3.03 3.22
CA VAL A 172 1.83 -2.34 4.23
C VAL A 172 2.10 -2.95 5.59
N TYR A 173 2.24 -2.11 6.57
CA TYR A 173 2.54 -2.50 7.96
C TYR A 173 1.41 -2.06 8.88
N MET A 174 1.12 -2.88 9.88
CA MET A 174 0.54 -2.40 11.12
C MET A 174 1.61 -1.62 11.87
N ALA A 175 1.33 -0.37 12.23
CA ALA A 175 2.23 0.52 12.94
C ALA A 175 1.59 0.98 14.26
N TYR A 176 2.35 1.04 15.34
CA TYR A 176 1.93 1.55 16.63
C TYR A 176 3.12 2.13 17.41
N HIS A 177 2.85 3.03 18.35
CA HIS A 177 3.92 3.66 19.13
C HIS A 177 4.39 2.74 20.27
N LYS A 178 5.68 2.36 20.29
CA LYS A 178 6.25 1.38 21.23
C LYS A 178 6.24 1.80 22.70
N LYS A 179 6.32 3.11 22.96
CA LYS A 179 6.48 3.67 24.31
C LYS A 179 5.17 4.17 24.92
N HIS A 180 4.09 4.26 24.15
CA HIS A 180 2.80 4.65 24.71
C HIS A 180 2.22 3.50 25.54
N VAL A 181 1.54 3.87 26.63
CA VAL A 181 0.77 2.91 27.42
C VAL A 181 -0.52 2.61 26.65
N HIS A 182 -0.61 1.40 26.11
CA HIS A 182 -1.78 0.94 25.41
C HIS A 182 -2.84 0.40 26.38
N SER A 183 -4.10 0.67 26.08
CA SER A 183 -5.20 0.00 26.80
C SER A 183 -5.18 -1.50 26.49
N ARG A 184 -5.86 -2.30 27.31
CA ARG A 184 -5.98 -3.74 27.06
C ARG A 184 -6.58 -4.03 25.68
N ALA A 185 -7.63 -3.29 25.30
CA ALA A 185 -8.25 -3.46 24.00
C ALA A 185 -7.30 -3.22 22.82
N VAL A 186 -6.41 -2.21 22.93
CA VAL A 186 -5.39 -1.94 21.92
C VAL A 186 -4.33 -3.03 21.88
N THR A 187 -3.89 -3.53 23.04
CA THR A 187 -2.94 -4.64 23.10
C THR A 187 -3.55 -5.91 22.49
N ASP A 188 -4.79 -6.24 22.87
CA ASP A 188 -5.51 -7.39 22.31
C ASP A 188 -5.67 -7.26 20.79
N PHE A 189 -5.93 -6.04 20.27
CA PHE A 189 -5.99 -5.79 18.82
C PHE A 189 -4.63 -6.00 18.13
N ILE A 190 -3.56 -5.47 18.71
CA ILE A 190 -2.20 -5.63 18.15
C ILE A 190 -1.82 -7.11 18.08
N ASP A 191 -2.09 -7.87 19.15
CA ASP A 191 -1.77 -9.29 19.21
C ASP A 191 -2.67 -10.11 18.25
N PHE A 192 -3.94 -9.75 18.14
CA PHE A 192 -4.86 -10.33 17.15
C PHE A 192 -4.35 -10.12 15.73
N VAL A 193 -3.95 -8.89 15.36
CA VAL A 193 -3.39 -8.60 14.04
C VAL A 193 -2.14 -9.40 13.76
N LYS A 194 -1.23 -9.53 14.73
CA LYS A 194 -0.01 -10.35 14.55
C LYS A 194 -0.29 -11.82 14.27
N ALA A 195 -1.35 -12.35 14.85
CA ALA A 195 -1.78 -13.73 14.67
C ALA A 195 -2.82 -13.93 13.55
N TYR A 196 -3.21 -12.88 12.85
CA TYR A 196 -4.32 -12.92 11.90
C TYR A 196 -3.96 -13.75 10.67
N PRO A 197 -4.75 -14.81 10.34
CA PRO A 197 -4.47 -15.69 9.20
C PRO A 197 -4.56 -15.02 7.84
N GLY A 198 -5.24 -13.86 7.76
CA GLY A 198 -5.35 -13.06 6.53
C GLY A 198 -4.13 -12.20 6.24
N ASN A 199 -3.09 -12.23 7.08
CA ASN A 199 -1.83 -11.54 6.78
C ASN A 199 -1.10 -12.24 5.62
N ASP A 200 -0.67 -11.46 4.66
CA ASP A 200 0.19 -11.91 3.57
C ASP A 200 1.66 -11.76 3.99
N LEU A 201 2.18 -12.78 4.64
CA LEU A 201 3.55 -12.83 5.18
C LEU A 201 4.48 -13.72 4.34
N ILE A 202 4.15 -14.01 3.10
CA ILE A 202 4.93 -14.89 2.23
C ILE A 202 6.38 -14.39 2.15
N GLY A 203 7.32 -15.24 2.57
CA GLY A 203 8.76 -14.99 2.48
C GLY A 203 9.40 -14.31 3.70
N GLN A 204 8.67 -13.99 4.76
CA GLN A 204 9.26 -13.55 6.02
C GLN A 204 9.38 -14.71 7.00
N VAL A 205 10.63 -15.14 7.25
CA VAL A 205 10.95 -15.91 8.46
C VAL A 205 10.65 -14.97 9.65
N LEU A 206 9.60 -15.28 10.40
CA LEU A 206 9.38 -14.63 11.70
C LEU A 206 10.69 -14.77 12.49
N PRO A 207 11.26 -13.69 13.03
CA PRO A 207 12.35 -13.86 14.00
C PRO A 207 11.81 -14.77 15.09
N GLU A 208 12.51 -15.90 15.32
CA GLU A 208 12.20 -16.79 16.43
C GLU A 208 11.97 -15.94 17.66
N ALA A 209 10.84 -16.17 18.33
CA ALA A 209 10.58 -15.58 19.63
C ALA A 209 11.83 -15.82 20.48
N ALA A 210 12.56 -14.74 20.77
CA ALA A 210 13.68 -14.82 21.70
C ALA A 210 13.09 -15.35 23.01
N GLY A 211 13.34 -16.62 23.26
CA GLY A 211 12.97 -17.31 24.47
C GLY A 211 13.70 -16.68 25.65
N GLU A 212 12.98 -16.66 26.76
CA GLU A 212 13.37 -16.35 28.13
C GLU A 212 13.45 -14.87 28.53
#